data_cd7300a896942232cd51305d16ffba07
#
_entry.id   cd7300a896942232cd51305d16ffba07
#
_cell.length_a   1.000
_cell.length_b   1.000
_cell.length_c   1.000
_cell.angle_alpha   90.00
_cell.angle_beta   90.00
_cell.angle_gamma   90.00
#
_symmetry.space_group_name_H-M   'P 1'
#
loop_
_entity.id
_entity.type
_entity.pdbx_description
1 polymer ?
#
loop_
_entity_poly.entity_id
_entity_poly.type
_entity_poly.pdbx_seq_one_letter_code
_entity_poly.pdbx_strand_id
1 'polypeptide(L)'
;MGRHQQAEASGIISFMACATLAWIAMDLYLQFAPAIWRVTQRLFTVCAGITAGCGVISFTLGYARNSRSMTLKHGWTIPIRHIFEILALSVVYASTIFVTAFMLLSIASNMIGLRTLKGYLTALCAAISGVVGYVTFVQAELMNAKTIASLLPFFVVSGVSIAGLTSDDPYWYNNNFSQLGDRTTFAARMFNSTLMLAGVCIVIISYFAISELITTHRLQMQYLSANDEKEAPKHFKARILLLSTMLTLAGIAFIGIGMFRYTPHPILHNVFARGLPCLMSVLMIALPWLAPQLSKVVYVISDLAIVIGALAGFQWLAGRNTLTNVEALAGMMFLGWFIIFSRQIAAIESDRVQTQLILAQTKRPESVEDLAEVSETVPGTVSRLSSEV
;
A
#
# COMPACT_ATOMS: atom_id res chain seq x y z
N MET A 1 3.13 27.82 -10.22
CA MET A 1 2.79 26.96 -9.08
C MET A 1 3.63 25.69 -9.12
N GLY A 2 4.28 25.33 -8.02
CA GLY A 2 5.01 24.07 -7.92
C GLY A 2 4.07 22.86 -7.93
N ARG A 3 4.58 21.66 -8.28
CA ARG A 3 3.80 20.43 -8.39
C ARG A 3 2.97 20.11 -7.13
N HIS A 4 3.53 20.33 -5.94
CA HIS A 4 2.83 20.11 -4.67
C HIS A 4 1.63 21.05 -4.49
N GLN A 5 1.78 22.34 -4.82
CA GLN A 5 0.66 23.32 -4.76
C GLN A 5 -0.46 22.98 -5.74
N GLN A 6 -0.12 22.44 -6.92
CA GLN A 6 -1.13 21.99 -7.89
C GLN A 6 -1.88 20.75 -7.40
N ALA A 7 -1.17 19.79 -6.78
CA ALA A 7 -1.79 18.62 -6.19
C ALA A 7 -2.76 18.99 -5.07
N GLU A 8 -2.37 19.90 -4.17
CA GLU A 8 -3.23 20.42 -3.10
C GLU A 8 -4.46 21.14 -3.62
N ALA A 9 -4.30 22.05 -4.58
CA ALA A 9 -5.44 22.76 -5.18
C ALA A 9 -6.43 21.83 -5.87
N SER A 10 -5.92 20.82 -6.60
CA SER A 10 -6.76 19.82 -7.25
C SER A 10 -7.39 18.86 -6.23
N GLY A 11 -6.71 18.58 -5.12
CA GLY A 11 -7.25 17.83 -4.00
C GLY A 11 -8.48 18.50 -3.37
N ILE A 12 -8.46 19.84 -3.21
CA ILE A 12 -9.62 20.61 -2.73
C ILE A 12 -10.82 20.48 -3.69
N ILE A 13 -10.58 20.52 -4.99
CA ILE A 13 -11.66 20.30 -5.99
C ILE A 13 -12.21 18.87 -5.85
N SER A 14 -11.35 17.88 -5.66
CA SER A 14 -11.76 16.50 -5.42
C SER A 14 -12.57 16.34 -4.12
N PHE A 15 -12.21 17.07 -3.05
CA PHE A 15 -12.99 17.13 -1.82
C PHE A 15 -14.43 17.57 -2.09
N MET A 16 -14.60 18.71 -2.76
CA MET A 16 -15.92 19.28 -3.04
C MET A 16 -16.76 18.35 -3.92
N ALA A 17 -16.15 17.78 -4.97
CA ALA A 17 -16.84 16.86 -5.87
C ALA A 17 -17.29 15.58 -5.14
N CYS A 18 -16.41 14.96 -4.37
CA CYS A 18 -16.71 13.74 -3.61
C CYS A 18 -17.75 13.98 -2.50
N ALA A 19 -17.65 15.10 -1.77
CA ALA A 19 -18.63 15.47 -0.75
C ALA A 19 -20.03 15.64 -1.34
N THR A 20 -20.14 16.36 -2.47
CA THR A 20 -21.42 16.58 -3.16
C THR A 20 -21.98 15.28 -3.72
N LEU A 21 -21.15 14.47 -4.38
CA LEU A 21 -21.57 13.17 -4.93
C LEU A 21 -22.07 12.22 -3.81
N ALA A 22 -21.33 12.16 -2.72
CA ALA A 22 -21.68 11.30 -1.60
C ALA A 22 -22.96 11.77 -0.87
N TRP A 23 -23.14 13.09 -0.73
CA TRP A 23 -24.39 13.65 -0.22
C TRP A 23 -25.59 13.21 -1.04
N ILE A 24 -25.54 13.44 -2.35
CA ILE A 24 -26.61 13.07 -3.28
C ILE A 24 -26.88 11.56 -3.25
N ALA A 25 -25.83 10.74 -3.34
CA ALA A 25 -25.95 9.30 -3.36
C ALA A 25 -26.56 8.73 -2.05
N MET A 26 -26.14 9.26 -0.89
CA MET A 26 -26.67 8.81 0.40
C MET A 26 -28.09 9.29 0.64
N ASP A 27 -28.44 10.51 0.23
CA ASP A 27 -29.78 11.03 0.31
C ASP A 27 -30.75 10.24 -0.55
N LEU A 28 -30.42 9.99 -1.82
CA LEU A 28 -31.19 9.12 -2.71
C LEU A 28 -31.37 7.72 -2.12
N TYR A 29 -30.32 7.14 -1.54
CA TYR A 29 -30.44 5.84 -0.89
C TYR A 29 -31.42 5.87 0.27
N LEU A 30 -31.37 6.89 1.12
CA LEU A 30 -32.29 6.99 2.27
C LEU A 30 -33.75 7.25 1.84
N GLN A 31 -33.96 7.94 0.71
CA GLN A 31 -35.31 8.19 0.18
C GLN A 31 -35.93 6.94 -0.47
N PHE A 32 -35.19 6.24 -1.30
CA PHE A 32 -35.72 5.18 -2.16
C PHE A 32 -35.49 3.76 -1.64
N ALA A 33 -34.58 3.52 -0.66
CA ALA A 33 -34.33 2.18 -0.17
C ALA A 33 -35.52 1.62 0.64
N PRO A 34 -35.94 0.37 0.40
CA PRO A 34 -36.93 -0.32 1.22
C PRO A 34 -36.49 -0.43 2.69
N ALA A 35 -37.43 -0.55 3.61
CA ALA A 35 -37.16 -0.63 5.06
C ALA A 35 -36.13 -1.71 5.44
N ILE A 36 -36.17 -2.86 4.75
CA ILE A 36 -35.23 -3.98 4.94
C ILE A 36 -33.77 -3.60 4.61
N TRP A 37 -33.55 -2.59 3.77
CA TRP A 37 -32.22 -2.08 3.41
C TRP A 37 -31.73 -0.96 4.32
N ARG A 38 -32.59 -0.45 5.22
CA ARG A 38 -32.27 0.62 6.19
C ARG A 38 -31.81 0.06 7.56
N VAL A 39 -31.46 -1.22 7.62
CA VAL A 39 -30.85 -1.82 8.82
C VAL A 39 -29.45 -1.26 9.00
N THR A 40 -29.03 -1.06 10.25
CA THR A 40 -27.79 -0.38 10.62
C THR A 40 -26.55 -0.87 9.86
N GLN A 41 -26.35 -2.16 9.83
CA GLN A 41 -25.21 -2.79 9.14
C GLN A 41 -25.20 -2.46 7.65
N ARG A 42 -26.36 -2.46 7.00
CA ARG A 42 -26.49 -2.11 5.57
C ARG A 42 -26.29 -0.62 5.33
N LEU A 43 -26.79 0.24 6.21
CA LEU A 43 -26.53 1.68 6.13
C LEU A 43 -25.04 1.99 6.19
N PHE A 44 -24.30 1.37 7.11
CA PHE A 44 -22.86 1.56 7.21
C PHE A 44 -22.10 0.98 6.02
N THR A 45 -22.55 -0.19 5.51
CA THR A 45 -22.01 -0.77 4.27
C THR A 45 -22.18 0.14 3.08
N VAL A 46 -23.35 0.76 2.92
CA VAL A 46 -23.62 1.69 1.81
C VAL A 46 -22.80 2.97 1.95
N CYS A 47 -22.77 3.57 3.15
CA CYS A 47 -21.97 4.75 3.41
C CYS A 47 -20.47 4.47 3.13
N ALA A 48 -19.94 3.36 3.64
CA ALA A 48 -18.58 2.94 3.36
C ALA A 48 -18.31 2.65 1.88
N GLY A 49 -19.30 2.06 1.17
CA GLY A 49 -19.24 1.80 -0.26
C GLY A 49 -19.20 3.08 -1.09
N ILE A 50 -20.06 4.07 -0.77
CA ILE A 50 -20.05 5.39 -1.41
C ILE A 50 -18.69 6.08 -1.20
N THR A 51 -18.20 6.07 0.04
CA THR A 51 -16.89 6.65 0.39
C THR A 51 -15.75 5.97 -0.37
N ALA A 52 -15.76 4.64 -0.45
CA ALA A 52 -14.76 3.89 -1.21
C ALA A 52 -14.84 4.20 -2.72
N GLY A 53 -16.04 4.31 -3.28
CA GLY A 53 -16.26 4.72 -4.67
C GLY A 53 -15.69 6.11 -4.97
N CYS A 54 -15.93 7.08 -4.09
CA CYS A 54 -15.33 8.41 -4.18
C CYS A 54 -13.80 8.34 -4.13
N GLY A 55 -13.24 7.54 -3.22
CA GLY A 55 -11.79 7.32 -3.13
C GLY A 55 -11.18 6.73 -4.40
N VAL A 56 -11.84 5.74 -5.02
CA VAL A 56 -11.38 5.14 -6.29
C VAL A 56 -11.42 6.15 -7.43
N ILE A 57 -12.48 6.95 -7.54
CA ILE A 57 -12.60 8.00 -8.57
C ILE A 57 -11.45 9.01 -8.39
N SER A 58 -11.25 9.51 -7.16
CA SER A 58 -10.17 10.44 -6.84
C SER A 58 -8.80 9.86 -7.10
N PHE A 59 -8.56 8.60 -6.70
CA PHE A 59 -7.32 7.89 -6.97
C PHE A 59 -7.04 7.80 -8.47
N THR A 60 -8.02 7.33 -9.24
CA THR A 60 -7.86 7.15 -10.69
C THR A 60 -7.55 8.48 -11.39
N LEU A 61 -8.24 9.56 -11.01
CA LEU A 61 -7.99 10.89 -11.56
C LEU A 61 -6.62 11.44 -11.19
N GLY A 62 -6.20 11.34 -9.93
CA GLY A 62 -4.89 11.79 -9.45
C GLY A 62 -3.76 10.97 -10.10
N TYR A 63 -3.90 9.66 -10.17
CA TYR A 63 -2.92 8.79 -10.80
C TYR A 63 -2.80 9.00 -12.31
N ALA A 64 -3.93 9.16 -13.03
CA ALA A 64 -3.93 9.47 -14.45
C ALA A 64 -3.24 10.80 -14.75
N ARG A 65 -3.38 11.79 -13.88
CA ARG A 65 -2.69 13.08 -13.99
C ARG A 65 -1.19 12.96 -13.78
N ASN A 66 -0.76 12.18 -12.80
CA ASN A 66 0.65 11.85 -12.56
C ASN A 66 1.28 11.12 -13.76
N SER A 67 0.57 10.16 -14.35
CA SER A 67 1.08 9.35 -15.45
C SER A 67 1.23 10.10 -16.78
N ARG A 68 0.50 11.20 -16.99
CA ARG A 68 0.66 12.08 -18.18
C ARG A 68 2.03 12.74 -18.26
N SER A 69 2.74 12.86 -17.16
CA SER A 69 4.13 13.36 -17.14
C SER A 69 5.15 12.33 -17.64
N MET A 70 4.76 11.06 -17.74
CA MET A 70 5.59 9.99 -18.30
C MET A 70 5.23 9.80 -19.78
N THR A 71 5.98 10.43 -20.65
CA THR A 71 5.80 10.47 -22.10
C THR A 71 5.62 9.09 -22.74
N LEU A 72 4.52 8.93 -23.46
CA LEU A 72 4.11 7.82 -24.33
C LEU A 72 5.07 7.62 -25.53
N LYS A 73 6.31 7.22 -25.33
CA LYS A 73 7.25 6.95 -26.45
C LYS A 73 7.59 5.49 -26.70
N HIS A 74 7.03 4.52 -25.96
CA HIS A 74 7.39 3.11 -26.16
C HIS A 74 6.17 2.18 -26.07
N GLY A 75 5.79 1.56 -27.18
CA GLY A 75 5.08 0.29 -27.36
C GLY A 75 3.74 0.03 -26.63
N TRP A 76 2.91 -0.84 -27.17
CA TRP A 76 1.59 -1.28 -26.66
C TRP A 76 1.60 -1.93 -25.26
N THR A 77 2.74 -2.42 -24.80
CA THR A 77 2.86 -3.09 -23.48
C THR A 77 2.79 -2.13 -22.28
N ILE A 78 3.15 -0.88 -22.47
CA ILE A 78 3.13 0.14 -21.40
C ILE A 78 1.70 0.51 -20.95
N PRO A 79 0.73 0.79 -21.86
CA PRO A 79 -0.62 1.11 -21.42
C PRO A 79 -1.33 -0.06 -20.72
N ILE A 80 -1.09 -1.29 -21.13
CA ILE A 80 -1.66 -2.48 -20.46
C ILE A 80 -1.13 -2.60 -19.05
N ARG A 81 0.16 -2.44 -18.83
CA ARG A 81 0.77 -2.43 -17.49
C ARG A 81 0.16 -1.37 -16.59
N HIS A 82 -0.01 -0.13 -17.09
CA HIS A 82 -0.63 0.96 -16.32
C HIS A 82 -2.08 0.68 -15.95
N ILE A 83 -2.86 0.06 -16.84
CA ILE A 83 -4.24 -0.33 -16.54
C ILE A 83 -4.25 -1.35 -15.38
N PHE A 84 -3.39 -2.36 -15.41
CA PHE A 84 -3.29 -3.33 -14.32
C PHE A 84 -2.83 -2.67 -13.00
N GLU A 85 -1.87 -1.77 -13.04
CA GLU A 85 -1.43 -1.00 -11.86
C GLU A 85 -2.59 -0.17 -11.28
N ILE A 86 -3.33 0.57 -12.10
CA ILE A 86 -4.50 1.36 -11.68
C ILE A 86 -5.57 0.46 -11.06
N LEU A 87 -5.92 -0.65 -11.70
CA LEU A 87 -6.91 -1.59 -11.19
C LEU A 87 -6.49 -2.18 -9.85
N ALA A 88 -5.26 -2.68 -9.76
CA ALA A 88 -4.73 -3.28 -8.55
C ALA A 88 -4.71 -2.27 -7.38
N LEU A 89 -4.21 -1.06 -7.62
CA LEU A 89 -4.16 -0.01 -6.61
C LEU A 89 -5.55 0.51 -6.24
N SER A 90 -6.47 0.61 -7.20
CA SER A 90 -7.87 0.97 -6.94
C SER A 90 -8.53 -0.04 -6.00
N VAL A 91 -8.28 -1.34 -6.16
CA VAL A 91 -8.77 -2.37 -5.25
C VAL A 91 -8.21 -2.19 -3.84
N VAL A 92 -6.91 -1.89 -3.71
CA VAL A 92 -6.27 -1.63 -2.41
C VAL A 92 -6.89 -0.41 -1.72
N TYR A 93 -7.02 0.71 -2.43
CA TYR A 93 -7.63 1.93 -1.89
C TYR A 93 -9.10 1.72 -1.55
N ALA A 94 -9.88 1.12 -2.45
CA ALA A 94 -11.29 0.85 -2.23
C ALA A 94 -11.51 0.01 -0.96
N SER A 95 -10.77 -1.08 -0.81
CA SER A 95 -10.89 -1.97 0.33
C SER A 95 -10.44 -1.32 1.63
N THR A 96 -9.31 -0.59 1.63
CA THR A 96 -8.83 0.13 2.81
C THR A 96 -9.83 1.18 3.27
N ILE A 97 -10.34 2.00 2.34
CA ILE A 97 -11.32 3.05 2.62
C ILE A 97 -12.63 2.45 3.13
N PHE A 98 -13.14 1.42 2.43
CA PHE A 98 -14.39 0.75 2.80
C PHE A 98 -14.32 0.20 4.23
N VAL A 99 -13.29 -0.58 4.52
CA VAL A 99 -13.12 -1.24 5.82
C VAL A 99 -12.92 -0.21 6.93
N THR A 100 -12.09 0.81 6.69
CA THR A 100 -11.83 1.87 7.69
C THR A 100 -13.07 2.72 7.95
N ALA A 101 -13.80 3.12 6.90
CA ALA A 101 -15.03 3.90 7.03
C ALA A 101 -16.11 3.11 7.79
N PHE A 102 -16.29 1.82 7.46
CA PHE A 102 -17.23 0.96 8.15
C PHE A 102 -16.86 0.81 9.64
N MET A 103 -15.57 0.60 9.95
CA MET A 103 -15.08 0.50 11.34
C MET A 103 -15.36 1.80 12.11
N LEU A 104 -15.03 2.95 11.54
CA LEU A 104 -15.24 4.24 12.19
C LEU A 104 -16.73 4.49 12.47
N LEU A 105 -17.61 4.19 11.51
CA LEU A 105 -19.07 4.29 11.69
C LEU A 105 -19.57 3.34 12.80
N SER A 106 -19.04 2.13 12.87
CA SER A 106 -19.39 1.16 13.91
C SER A 106 -18.97 1.64 15.29
N ILE A 107 -17.75 2.15 15.43
CA ILE A 107 -17.25 2.73 16.70
C ILE A 107 -18.08 3.96 17.08
N ALA A 108 -18.32 4.88 16.14
CA ALA A 108 -19.12 6.08 16.39
C ALA A 108 -20.55 5.74 16.84
N SER A 109 -21.15 4.71 16.24
CA SER A 109 -22.47 4.22 16.63
C SER A 109 -22.51 3.72 18.08
N ASN A 110 -21.45 3.04 18.51
CA ASN A 110 -21.36 2.55 19.89
C ASN A 110 -21.12 3.67 20.91
N MET A 111 -20.41 4.74 20.50
CA MET A 111 -20.10 5.86 21.40
C MET A 111 -21.22 6.89 21.52
N ILE A 112 -21.82 7.28 20.39
CA ILE A 112 -22.78 8.41 20.31
C ILE A 112 -24.24 7.90 20.35
N GLY A 113 -24.43 6.64 20.07
CA GLY A 113 -25.72 6.01 19.91
C GLY A 113 -26.27 6.06 18.48
N LEU A 114 -26.90 4.97 18.08
CA LEU A 114 -27.37 4.73 16.72
C LEU A 114 -28.40 5.74 16.25
N ARG A 115 -29.30 6.18 17.15
CA ARG A 115 -30.40 7.11 16.80
C ARG A 115 -29.86 8.47 16.37
N THR A 116 -28.87 8.99 17.10
CA THR A 116 -28.20 10.25 16.81
C THR A 116 -27.41 10.14 15.51
N LEU A 117 -26.63 9.08 15.35
CA LEU A 117 -25.81 8.87 14.17
C LEU A 117 -26.63 8.79 12.87
N LYS A 118 -27.80 8.12 12.89
CA LYS A 118 -28.70 8.03 11.73
C LYS A 118 -29.21 9.41 11.28
N GLY A 119 -29.47 10.33 12.19
CA GLY A 119 -29.92 11.68 11.87
C GLY A 119 -28.92 12.50 11.07
N TYR A 120 -27.63 12.22 11.23
CA TYR A 120 -26.54 12.95 10.55
C TYR A 120 -25.80 12.13 9.49
N LEU A 121 -26.31 10.93 9.14
CA LEU A 121 -25.57 9.98 8.32
C LEU A 121 -25.24 10.53 6.94
N THR A 122 -26.14 11.28 6.29
CA THR A 122 -25.90 11.91 4.98
C THR A 122 -24.77 12.93 5.06
N ALA A 123 -24.81 13.81 6.06
CA ALA A 123 -23.75 14.82 6.26
C ALA A 123 -22.40 14.16 6.60
N LEU A 124 -22.42 13.13 7.43
CA LEU A 124 -21.23 12.39 7.82
C LEU A 124 -20.62 11.64 6.62
N CYS A 125 -21.47 10.99 5.81
CA CYS A 125 -21.05 10.34 4.57
C CYS A 125 -20.39 11.35 3.62
N ALA A 126 -20.98 12.52 3.42
CA ALA A 126 -20.43 13.57 2.59
C ALA A 126 -19.06 14.07 3.13
N ALA A 127 -18.97 14.34 4.43
CA ALA A 127 -17.75 14.83 5.05
C ALA A 127 -16.60 13.81 4.92
N ILE A 128 -16.86 12.55 5.28
CA ILE A 128 -15.85 11.48 5.17
C ILE A 128 -15.45 11.28 3.72
N SER A 129 -16.38 11.24 2.78
CA SER A 129 -16.11 11.06 1.36
C SER A 129 -15.32 12.24 0.76
N GLY A 130 -15.60 13.47 1.21
CA GLY A 130 -14.83 14.65 0.84
C GLY A 130 -13.38 14.55 1.29
N VAL A 131 -13.15 14.25 2.58
CA VAL A 131 -11.80 14.06 3.14
C VAL A 131 -11.05 12.93 2.43
N VAL A 132 -11.71 11.80 2.23
CA VAL A 132 -11.14 10.66 1.50
C VAL A 132 -10.79 11.06 0.06
N GLY A 133 -11.69 11.77 -0.63
CA GLY A 133 -11.44 12.27 -1.99
C GLY A 133 -10.20 13.17 -2.07
N TYR A 134 -10.06 14.11 -1.13
CA TYR A 134 -8.89 14.98 -1.03
C TYR A 134 -7.60 14.18 -0.80
N VAL A 135 -7.55 13.40 0.29
CA VAL A 135 -6.36 12.66 0.69
C VAL A 135 -5.92 11.68 -0.41
N THR A 136 -6.88 10.95 -0.98
CA THR A 136 -6.58 9.94 -2.01
C THR A 136 -6.08 10.60 -3.30
N PHE A 137 -6.64 11.73 -3.70
CA PHE A 137 -6.20 12.47 -4.87
C PHE A 137 -4.74 12.95 -4.72
N VAL A 138 -4.45 13.64 -3.60
CA VAL A 138 -3.10 14.17 -3.33
C VAL A 138 -2.09 13.03 -3.21
N GLN A 139 -2.44 11.95 -2.51
CA GLN A 139 -1.60 10.76 -2.43
C GLN A 139 -1.33 10.12 -3.79
N ALA A 140 -2.35 10.01 -4.65
CA ALA A 140 -2.21 9.41 -5.98
C ALA A 140 -1.35 10.27 -6.92
N GLU A 141 -1.46 11.60 -6.86
CA GLU A 141 -0.65 12.52 -7.67
C GLU A 141 0.82 12.55 -7.21
N LEU A 142 1.07 12.37 -5.90
CA LEU A 142 2.40 12.38 -5.30
C LEU A 142 2.92 10.96 -4.94
N MET A 143 2.30 9.92 -5.48
CA MET A 143 2.46 8.54 -5.05
C MET A 143 3.88 8.02 -5.24
N ASN A 144 4.32 7.28 -4.23
CA ASN A 144 5.45 6.37 -4.28
C ASN A 144 5.12 5.05 -3.54
N ALA A 145 5.99 4.04 -3.65
CA ALA A 145 5.79 2.72 -3.04
C ALA A 145 5.58 2.76 -1.51
N LYS A 146 6.11 3.79 -0.82
CA LYS A 146 5.93 3.99 0.63
C LYS A 146 4.46 4.12 1.04
N THR A 147 3.68 4.82 0.21
CA THR A 147 2.29 5.15 0.54
C THR A 147 1.44 3.89 0.62
N ILE A 148 1.61 2.98 -0.34
CA ILE A 148 0.84 1.73 -0.40
C ILE A 148 1.20 0.81 0.78
N ALA A 149 2.50 0.68 1.08
CA ALA A 149 2.96 -0.16 2.17
C ALA A 149 2.44 0.29 3.55
N SER A 150 2.25 1.60 3.75
CA SER A 150 1.71 2.13 5.00
C SER A 150 0.20 1.92 5.15
N LEU A 151 -0.54 1.73 4.06
CA LEU A 151 -1.99 1.46 4.10
C LEU A 151 -2.30 0.02 4.54
N LEU A 152 -1.43 -0.93 4.23
CA LEU A 152 -1.67 -2.36 4.50
C LEU A 152 -2.01 -2.68 5.96
N PRO A 153 -1.27 -2.20 6.98
CA PRO A 153 -1.61 -2.47 8.38
C PRO A 153 -2.95 -1.87 8.79
N PHE A 154 -3.26 -0.65 8.36
CA PHE A 154 -4.56 -0.02 8.64
C PHE A 154 -5.69 -0.85 8.07
N PHE A 155 -5.54 -1.32 6.84
CA PHE A 155 -6.49 -2.19 6.18
C PHE A 155 -6.71 -3.49 6.95
N VAL A 156 -5.64 -4.20 7.29
CA VAL A 156 -5.73 -5.50 7.99
C VAL A 156 -6.31 -5.34 9.39
N VAL A 157 -5.81 -4.38 10.17
CA VAL A 157 -6.29 -4.12 11.53
C VAL A 157 -7.77 -3.72 11.51
N SER A 158 -8.17 -2.81 10.61
CA SER A 158 -9.58 -2.40 10.48
C SER A 158 -10.47 -3.59 10.11
N GLY A 159 -10.07 -4.41 9.14
CA GLY A 159 -10.86 -5.56 8.69
C GLY A 159 -11.02 -6.64 9.74
N VAL A 160 -9.95 -6.97 10.45
CA VAL A 160 -9.98 -7.93 11.56
C VAL A 160 -10.81 -7.38 12.72
N SER A 161 -10.68 -6.08 13.04
CA SER A 161 -11.48 -5.42 14.08
C SER A 161 -12.98 -5.46 13.76
N ILE A 162 -13.36 -5.18 12.50
CA ILE A 162 -14.77 -5.29 12.08
C ILE A 162 -15.26 -6.73 12.23
N ALA A 163 -14.48 -7.69 11.78
CA ALA A 163 -14.86 -9.09 11.92
C ALA A 163 -15.05 -9.48 13.39
N GLY A 164 -14.14 -9.06 14.28
CA GLY A 164 -14.28 -9.29 15.71
C GLY A 164 -15.49 -8.60 16.34
N LEU A 165 -15.73 -7.32 16.00
CA LEU A 165 -16.87 -6.54 16.52
C LEU A 165 -18.23 -7.01 16.01
N THR A 166 -18.28 -7.64 14.85
CA THR A 166 -19.52 -8.13 14.22
C THR A 166 -19.68 -9.64 14.31
N SER A 167 -18.79 -10.31 15.05
CA SER A 167 -18.84 -11.76 15.25
C SER A 167 -20.06 -12.17 16.08
N ASP A 168 -20.71 -13.24 15.65
CA ASP A 168 -21.81 -13.87 16.42
C ASP A 168 -21.29 -14.70 17.59
N ASP A 169 -19.97 -14.95 17.67
CA ASP A 169 -19.32 -15.65 18.75
C ASP A 169 -18.59 -14.64 19.65
N PRO A 170 -19.09 -14.37 20.87
CA PRO A 170 -18.46 -13.42 21.78
C PRO A 170 -17.12 -13.92 22.36
N TYR A 171 -16.80 -15.22 22.20
CA TYR A 171 -15.61 -15.85 22.77
C TYR A 171 -14.60 -16.33 21.72
N TRP A 172 -14.72 -15.86 20.47
CA TRP A 172 -13.83 -16.25 19.37
C TRP A 172 -12.33 -16.09 19.71
N TYR A 173 -11.99 -15.11 20.54
CA TYR A 173 -10.61 -14.81 20.92
C TYR A 173 -9.97 -15.87 21.84
N ASN A 174 -10.76 -16.80 22.41
CA ASN A 174 -10.24 -17.89 23.25
C ASN A 174 -9.55 -19.00 22.46
N ASN A 175 -9.80 -19.09 21.15
CA ASN A 175 -9.29 -20.17 20.32
C ASN A 175 -8.22 -19.69 19.33
N ASN A 176 -8.63 -19.13 18.18
CA ASN A 176 -7.75 -18.63 17.14
C ASN A 176 -8.49 -17.66 16.21
N PHE A 177 -7.74 -16.86 15.42
CA PHE A 177 -8.35 -15.94 14.46
C PHE A 177 -9.13 -16.64 13.34
N SER A 178 -8.76 -17.86 12.98
CA SER A 178 -9.47 -18.62 11.94
C SER A 178 -10.93 -18.85 12.26
N GLN A 179 -11.33 -18.83 13.54
CA GLN A 179 -12.73 -18.90 13.96
C GLN A 179 -13.57 -17.72 13.44
N LEU A 180 -12.98 -16.53 13.32
CA LEU A 180 -13.67 -15.40 12.70
C LEU A 180 -14.05 -15.69 11.24
N GLY A 181 -13.23 -16.46 10.51
CA GLY A 181 -13.42 -16.79 9.10
C GLY A 181 -14.20 -18.05 8.81
N ASP A 182 -14.44 -18.92 9.81
CA ASP A 182 -14.91 -20.28 9.57
C ASP A 182 -16.43 -20.39 9.30
N ARG A 183 -17.23 -19.40 9.71
CA ARG A 183 -18.68 -19.35 9.50
C ARG A 183 -19.06 -18.68 8.17
N THR A 184 -20.37 -18.66 7.85
CA THR A 184 -20.92 -17.99 6.65
C THR A 184 -21.50 -16.60 6.97
N THR A 185 -21.15 -16.02 8.10
CA THR A 185 -21.65 -14.76 8.63
C THR A 185 -21.01 -13.55 7.91
N PHE A 186 -21.53 -12.36 8.21
CA PHE A 186 -20.92 -11.10 7.74
C PHE A 186 -19.49 -10.96 8.27
N ALA A 187 -19.26 -11.25 9.55
CA ALA A 187 -17.93 -11.24 10.18
C ALA A 187 -16.93 -12.13 9.44
N ALA A 188 -17.34 -13.36 9.13
CA ALA A 188 -16.49 -14.31 8.41
C ALA A 188 -16.15 -13.83 6.98
N ARG A 189 -17.12 -13.26 6.26
CA ARG A 189 -16.86 -12.67 4.94
C ARG A 189 -15.89 -11.48 5.03
N MET A 190 -16.05 -10.61 6.02
CA MET A 190 -15.15 -9.48 6.25
C MET A 190 -13.73 -9.96 6.56
N PHE A 191 -13.56 -10.89 7.49
CA PHE A 191 -12.25 -11.46 7.84
C PHE A 191 -11.55 -12.08 6.62
N ASN A 192 -12.24 -13.00 5.93
CA ASN A 192 -11.67 -13.71 4.80
C ASN A 192 -11.34 -12.78 3.63
N SER A 193 -12.22 -11.83 3.31
CA SER A 193 -11.97 -10.82 2.27
C SER A 193 -10.79 -9.93 2.64
N THR A 194 -10.65 -9.55 3.92
CA THR A 194 -9.51 -8.77 4.40
C THR A 194 -8.19 -9.51 4.17
N LEU A 195 -8.12 -10.78 4.52
CA LEU A 195 -6.91 -11.58 4.31
C LEU A 195 -6.59 -11.77 2.82
N MET A 196 -7.59 -12.07 1.99
CA MET A 196 -7.37 -12.19 0.54
C MET A 196 -6.84 -10.90 -0.08
N LEU A 197 -7.45 -9.76 0.25
CA LEU A 197 -7.03 -8.47 -0.26
C LEU A 197 -5.68 -8.04 0.31
N ALA A 198 -5.39 -8.33 1.58
CA ALA A 198 -4.07 -8.12 2.16
C ALA A 198 -2.98 -8.90 1.42
N GLY A 199 -3.25 -10.15 1.06
CA GLY A 199 -2.34 -10.95 0.25
C GLY A 199 -2.10 -10.37 -1.14
N VAL A 200 -3.14 -9.85 -1.80
CA VAL A 200 -3.01 -9.12 -3.07
C VAL A 200 -2.14 -7.87 -2.89
N CYS A 201 -2.37 -7.09 -1.83
CA CYS A 201 -1.54 -5.92 -1.51
C CYS A 201 -0.06 -6.30 -1.32
N ILE A 202 0.22 -7.38 -0.58
CA ILE A 202 1.59 -7.87 -0.35
C ILE A 202 2.26 -8.22 -1.69
N VAL A 203 1.58 -8.91 -2.60
CA VAL A 203 2.11 -9.24 -3.94
C VAL A 203 2.44 -7.97 -4.73
N ILE A 204 1.54 -6.97 -4.72
CA ILE A 204 1.74 -5.71 -5.44
C ILE A 204 2.94 -4.94 -4.88
N ILE A 205 3.02 -4.77 -3.55
CA ILE A 205 4.13 -4.07 -2.89
C ILE A 205 5.45 -4.80 -3.14
N SER A 206 5.42 -6.14 -3.10
CA SER A 206 6.59 -6.98 -3.40
C SER A 206 7.09 -6.75 -4.82
N TYR A 207 6.19 -6.66 -5.79
CA TYR A 207 6.53 -6.35 -7.18
C TYR A 207 7.25 -4.98 -7.30
N PHE A 208 6.74 -3.93 -6.63
CA PHE A 208 7.40 -2.62 -6.64
C PHE A 208 8.78 -2.66 -5.97
N ALA A 209 8.89 -3.34 -4.82
CA ALA A 209 10.16 -3.49 -4.10
C ALA A 209 11.21 -4.19 -4.97
N ILE A 210 10.85 -5.29 -5.61
CA ILE A 210 11.75 -6.04 -6.51
C ILE A 210 12.14 -5.23 -7.73
N SER A 211 11.18 -4.51 -8.35
CA SER A 211 11.43 -3.63 -9.49
C SER A 211 12.44 -2.54 -9.14
N GLU A 212 12.35 -1.95 -7.94
CA GLU A 212 13.29 -0.93 -7.47
C GLU A 212 14.70 -1.50 -7.25
N LEU A 213 14.82 -2.66 -6.61
CA LEU A 213 16.09 -3.34 -6.40
C LEU A 213 16.80 -3.68 -7.72
N ILE A 214 16.05 -4.12 -8.72
CA ILE A 214 16.58 -4.41 -10.07
C ILE A 214 17.04 -3.11 -10.73
N THR A 215 16.27 -2.02 -10.63
CA THR A 215 16.61 -0.74 -11.23
C THR A 215 17.87 -0.15 -10.62
N THR A 216 17.96 -0.15 -9.30
CA THR A 216 19.14 0.32 -8.56
C THR A 216 20.38 -0.47 -8.94
N HIS A 217 20.26 -1.81 -9.02
CA HIS A 217 21.38 -2.66 -9.45
C HIS A 217 21.83 -2.37 -10.89
N ARG A 218 20.90 -2.20 -11.83
CA ARG A 218 21.22 -1.88 -13.24
C ARG A 218 21.99 -0.56 -13.35
N LEU A 219 21.57 0.46 -12.63
CA LEU A 219 22.24 1.76 -12.64
C LEU A 219 23.62 1.71 -11.99
N GLN A 220 23.76 0.95 -10.89
CA GLN A 220 25.05 0.71 -10.26
C GLN A 220 26.01 0.00 -11.23
N MET A 221 25.53 -1.01 -11.97
CA MET A 221 26.34 -1.71 -12.98
C MET A 221 26.76 -0.80 -14.15
N GLN A 222 25.89 0.11 -14.59
CA GLN A 222 26.22 1.11 -15.61
C GLN A 222 27.33 2.07 -15.14
N TYR A 223 27.23 2.51 -13.86
CA TYR A 223 28.24 3.38 -13.26
C TYR A 223 29.60 2.68 -13.13
N LEU A 224 29.63 1.43 -12.61
CA LEU A 224 30.86 0.63 -12.48
C LEU A 224 31.50 0.35 -13.83
N SER A 225 30.69 0.04 -14.85
CA SER A 225 31.17 -0.19 -16.21
C SER A 225 31.78 1.07 -16.85
N ALA A 226 31.24 2.26 -16.54
CA ALA A 226 31.77 3.54 -17.03
C ALA A 226 33.11 3.92 -16.38
N ASN A 227 33.36 3.44 -15.15
CA ASN A 227 34.58 3.76 -14.36
C ASN A 227 35.62 2.61 -14.39
N ASP A 228 35.44 1.61 -15.25
CA ASP A 228 36.33 0.41 -15.34
C ASP A 228 36.48 -0.40 -14.05
N GLU A 229 35.57 -0.23 -13.08
CA GLU A 229 35.49 -0.99 -11.85
C GLU A 229 34.66 -2.27 -12.05
N LYS A 230 35.27 -3.46 -11.85
CA LYS A 230 34.71 -4.75 -12.29
C LYS A 230 34.04 -5.60 -11.19
N GLU A 231 33.74 -5.12 -10.02
CA GLU A 231 33.11 -5.96 -9.00
C GLU A 231 31.58 -5.89 -9.02
N ALA A 232 30.99 -6.71 -9.91
CA ALA A 232 29.55 -6.99 -9.87
C ALA A 232 29.18 -7.91 -8.67
N PRO A 233 28.08 -7.63 -7.93
CA PRO A 233 27.63 -8.55 -6.88
C PRO A 233 27.34 -9.93 -7.44
N LYS A 234 28.08 -10.94 -6.96
CA LYS A 234 27.89 -12.34 -7.40
C LYS A 234 26.47 -12.82 -7.05
N HIS A 235 25.86 -13.56 -7.97
CA HIS A 235 24.54 -14.21 -7.78
C HIS A 235 23.33 -13.25 -7.61
N PHE A 236 23.41 -12.00 -8.02
CA PHE A 236 22.29 -11.04 -7.91
C PHE A 236 20.96 -11.59 -8.47
N LYS A 237 20.98 -12.20 -9.66
CA LYS A 237 19.76 -12.77 -10.30
C LYS A 237 19.10 -13.84 -9.43
N ALA A 238 19.90 -14.75 -8.83
CA ALA A 238 19.36 -15.81 -7.98
C ALA A 238 18.78 -15.25 -6.68
N ARG A 239 19.47 -14.27 -6.05
CA ARG A 239 19.02 -13.61 -4.81
C ARG A 239 17.69 -12.89 -5.03
N ILE A 240 17.57 -12.09 -6.11
CA ILE A 240 16.37 -11.32 -6.40
C ILE A 240 15.19 -12.23 -6.78
N LEU A 241 15.46 -13.32 -7.52
CA LEU A 241 14.44 -14.31 -7.86
C LEU A 241 13.90 -15.00 -6.59
N LEU A 242 14.80 -15.42 -5.68
CA LEU A 242 14.39 -16.07 -4.45
C LEU A 242 13.62 -15.12 -3.54
N LEU A 243 14.09 -13.86 -3.38
CA LEU A 243 13.38 -12.83 -2.63
C LEU A 243 11.97 -12.58 -3.19
N SER A 244 11.87 -12.41 -4.52
CA SER A 244 10.59 -12.24 -5.21
C SER A 244 9.65 -13.42 -4.98
N THR A 245 10.17 -14.64 -5.11
CA THR A 245 9.38 -15.86 -4.89
C THR A 245 8.86 -15.95 -3.46
N MET A 246 9.71 -15.70 -2.46
CA MET A 246 9.31 -15.78 -1.05
C MET A 246 8.26 -14.73 -0.69
N LEU A 247 8.44 -13.48 -1.13
CA LEU A 247 7.46 -12.41 -0.89
C LEU A 247 6.12 -12.70 -1.60
N THR A 248 6.17 -13.23 -2.83
CA THR A 248 4.96 -13.63 -3.57
C THR A 248 4.25 -14.79 -2.88
N LEU A 249 4.98 -15.79 -2.42
CA LEU A 249 4.42 -16.91 -1.66
C LEU A 249 3.79 -16.45 -0.33
N ALA A 250 4.37 -15.46 0.34
CA ALA A 250 3.76 -14.87 1.55
C ALA A 250 2.40 -14.23 1.23
N GLY A 251 2.29 -13.47 0.14
CA GLY A 251 1.01 -12.93 -0.33
C GLY A 251 0.00 -14.03 -0.70
N ILE A 252 0.45 -15.05 -1.42
CA ILE A 252 -0.38 -16.22 -1.75
C ILE A 252 -0.85 -16.97 -0.50
N ALA A 253 -0.01 -17.07 0.53
CA ALA A 253 -0.39 -17.69 1.81
C ALA A 253 -1.52 -16.90 2.49
N PHE A 254 -1.46 -15.57 2.52
CA PHE A 254 -2.57 -14.73 3.01
C PHE A 254 -3.86 -14.95 2.22
N ILE A 255 -3.77 -15.00 0.88
CA ILE A 255 -4.92 -15.31 0.01
C ILE A 255 -5.48 -16.68 0.34
N GLY A 256 -4.60 -17.68 0.50
CA GLY A 256 -4.99 -19.05 0.81
C GLY A 256 -5.70 -19.19 2.17
N ILE A 257 -5.22 -18.49 3.21
CA ILE A 257 -5.89 -18.48 4.53
C ILE A 257 -7.31 -17.91 4.40
N GLY A 258 -7.50 -16.81 3.67
CA GLY A 258 -8.83 -16.21 3.47
C GLY A 258 -9.75 -17.02 2.53
N MET A 259 -9.17 -17.71 1.53
CA MET A 259 -9.95 -18.49 0.56
C MET A 259 -10.41 -19.84 1.11
N PHE A 260 -9.53 -20.53 1.84
CA PHE A 260 -9.79 -21.87 2.35
C PHE A 260 -10.19 -21.79 3.83
N ARG A 261 -11.49 -21.74 4.12
CA ARG A 261 -12.00 -21.80 5.49
C ARG A 261 -11.59 -23.11 6.16
N TYR A 262 -11.41 -23.07 7.49
CA TYR A 262 -10.91 -24.23 8.23
C TYR A 262 -11.84 -25.45 8.13
N THR A 263 -13.14 -25.30 8.43
CA THR A 263 -14.10 -26.43 8.47
C THR A 263 -14.23 -27.16 7.15
N PRO A 264 -14.41 -26.50 5.96
CA PRO A 264 -14.50 -27.24 4.70
C PRO A 264 -13.15 -27.78 4.22
N HIS A 265 -12.01 -27.08 4.54
CA HIS A 265 -10.70 -27.37 3.95
C HIS A 265 -9.57 -27.32 4.99
N PRO A 266 -9.60 -28.16 6.06
CA PRO A 266 -8.66 -28.02 7.17
C PRO A 266 -7.19 -28.23 6.76
N ILE A 267 -6.92 -29.13 5.81
CA ILE A 267 -5.56 -29.39 5.32
C ILE A 267 -5.00 -28.16 4.59
N LEU A 268 -5.77 -27.64 3.61
CA LEU A 268 -5.32 -26.47 2.83
C LEU A 268 -5.18 -25.23 3.72
N HIS A 269 -6.17 -24.96 4.59
CA HIS A 269 -6.09 -23.88 5.55
C HIS A 269 -4.81 -23.95 6.40
N ASN A 270 -4.52 -25.12 6.99
CA ASN A 270 -3.34 -25.32 7.82
C ASN A 270 -2.03 -25.20 7.04
N VAL A 271 -1.98 -25.63 5.78
CA VAL A 271 -0.80 -25.46 4.93
C VAL A 271 -0.46 -23.97 4.78
N PHE A 272 -1.44 -23.13 4.48
CA PHE A 272 -1.22 -21.70 4.35
C PHE A 272 -1.00 -21.01 5.70
N ALA A 273 -1.82 -21.30 6.72
CA ALA A 273 -1.75 -20.63 8.02
C ALA A 273 -0.46 -20.97 8.79
N ARG A 274 0.00 -22.21 8.74
CA ARG A 274 1.26 -22.62 9.38
C ARG A 274 2.47 -22.40 8.47
N GLY A 275 2.28 -22.48 7.17
CA GLY A 275 3.32 -22.23 6.17
C GLY A 275 3.80 -20.77 6.17
N LEU A 276 2.90 -19.83 6.41
CA LEU A 276 3.23 -18.41 6.41
C LEU A 276 4.30 -18.02 7.45
N PRO A 277 4.17 -18.32 8.75
CA PRO A 277 5.22 -17.99 9.72
C PRO A 277 6.53 -18.73 9.45
N CYS A 278 6.50 -19.96 8.96
CA CYS A 278 7.71 -20.68 8.55
C CYS A 278 8.41 -19.98 7.38
N LEU A 279 7.65 -19.62 6.33
CA LEU A 279 8.16 -18.91 5.17
C LEU A 279 8.76 -17.56 5.56
N MET A 280 8.07 -16.81 6.43
CA MET A 280 8.54 -15.51 6.90
C MET A 280 9.80 -15.61 7.74
N SER A 281 9.91 -16.62 8.61
CA SER A 281 11.12 -16.87 9.39
C SER A 281 12.32 -17.16 8.48
N VAL A 282 12.14 -18.02 7.46
CA VAL A 282 13.19 -18.32 6.48
C VAL A 282 13.57 -17.06 5.68
N LEU A 283 12.59 -16.26 5.26
CA LEU A 283 12.82 -14.99 4.55
C LEU A 283 13.64 -14.03 5.41
N MET A 284 13.27 -13.83 6.67
CA MET A 284 13.94 -12.93 7.60
C MET A 284 15.37 -13.35 7.90
N ILE A 285 15.62 -14.64 8.12
CA ILE A 285 16.97 -15.20 8.32
C ILE A 285 17.83 -15.03 7.06
N ALA A 286 17.26 -15.28 5.88
CA ALA A 286 17.99 -15.19 4.62
C ALA A 286 18.16 -13.74 4.12
N LEU A 287 17.49 -12.76 4.72
CA LEU A 287 17.42 -11.37 4.25
C LEU A 287 18.81 -10.70 4.07
N PRO A 288 19.80 -10.88 4.98
CA PRO A 288 21.14 -10.31 4.79
C PRO A 288 21.83 -10.78 3.51
N TRP A 289 21.53 -12.01 3.10
CA TRP A 289 22.06 -12.58 1.86
C TRP A 289 21.19 -12.19 0.64
N LEU A 290 19.87 -12.17 0.79
CA LEU A 290 18.92 -11.86 -0.30
C LEU A 290 19.00 -10.40 -0.75
N ALA A 291 19.08 -9.46 0.19
CA ALA A 291 19.06 -8.04 -0.04
C ALA A 291 20.14 -7.30 0.78
N PRO A 292 21.44 -7.50 0.47
CA PRO A 292 22.58 -6.96 1.25
C PRO A 292 22.66 -5.43 1.24
N GLN A 293 21.91 -4.77 0.36
CA GLN A 293 21.83 -3.31 0.26
C GLN A 293 20.92 -2.67 1.31
N LEU A 294 20.16 -3.46 2.06
CA LEU A 294 19.33 -2.95 3.17
C LEU A 294 20.18 -2.59 4.38
N SER A 295 19.68 -1.70 5.22
CA SER A 295 20.40 -1.32 6.45
C SER A 295 20.48 -2.48 7.43
N LYS A 296 21.58 -2.54 8.20
CA LYS A 296 21.79 -3.57 9.24
C LYS A 296 20.68 -3.58 10.29
N VAL A 297 20.02 -2.45 10.52
CA VAL A 297 18.89 -2.34 11.45
C VAL A 297 17.73 -3.23 11.05
N VAL A 298 17.45 -3.38 9.73
CA VAL A 298 16.38 -4.26 9.24
C VAL A 298 16.66 -5.72 9.59
N TYR A 299 17.93 -6.16 9.51
CA TYR A 299 18.30 -7.53 9.87
C TYR A 299 18.14 -7.78 11.37
N VAL A 300 18.58 -6.84 12.21
CA VAL A 300 18.40 -6.92 13.66
C VAL A 300 16.91 -6.98 14.05
N ILE A 301 16.08 -6.17 13.41
CA ILE A 301 14.62 -6.20 13.62
C ILE A 301 14.02 -7.53 13.15
N SER A 302 14.52 -8.09 12.04
CA SER A 302 14.09 -9.40 11.55
C SER A 302 14.41 -10.51 12.53
N ASP A 303 15.64 -10.53 13.06
CA ASP A 303 16.08 -11.52 14.05
C ASP A 303 15.28 -11.38 15.37
N LEU A 304 15.05 -10.14 15.82
CA LEU A 304 14.24 -9.87 17.01
C LEU A 304 12.79 -10.35 16.84
N ALA A 305 12.21 -10.14 15.66
CA ALA A 305 10.86 -10.61 15.34
C ALA A 305 10.78 -12.16 15.43
N ILE A 306 11.77 -12.86 14.91
CA ILE A 306 11.84 -14.33 15.01
C ILE A 306 11.93 -14.77 16.47
N VAL A 307 12.81 -14.15 17.28
CA VAL A 307 12.98 -14.50 18.69
C VAL A 307 11.69 -14.28 19.47
N ILE A 308 11.04 -13.12 19.30
CA ILE A 308 9.78 -12.80 19.98
C ILE A 308 8.68 -13.78 19.54
N GLY A 309 8.57 -14.09 18.24
CA GLY A 309 7.59 -15.05 17.71
C GLY A 309 7.82 -16.46 18.25
N ALA A 310 9.08 -16.91 18.34
CA ALA A 310 9.45 -18.21 18.90
C ALA A 310 9.13 -18.30 20.41
N LEU A 311 9.40 -17.24 21.18
CA LEU A 311 9.06 -17.18 22.59
C LEU A 311 7.54 -17.22 22.82
N ALA A 312 6.76 -16.48 22.02
CA ALA A 312 5.31 -16.51 22.08
C ALA A 312 4.75 -17.91 21.74
N GLY A 313 5.29 -18.55 20.69
CA GLY A 313 4.95 -19.92 20.31
C GLY A 313 5.29 -20.93 21.42
N PHE A 314 6.44 -20.79 22.06
CA PHE A 314 6.82 -21.63 23.21
C PHE A 314 5.85 -21.44 24.39
N GLN A 315 5.46 -20.22 24.72
CA GLN A 315 4.48 -19.95 25.78
C GLN A 315 3.12 -20.59 25.49
N TRP A 316 2.70 -20.58 24.24
CA TRP A 316 1.48 -21.28 23.81
C TRP A 316 1.60 -22.79 23.97
N LEU A 317 2.70 -23.40 23.52
CA LEU A 317 2.95 -24.83 23.72
C LEU A 317 2.99 -25.24 25.19
N ALA A 318 3.48 -24.34 26.06
CA ALA A 318 3.50 -24.52 27.50
C ALA A 318 2.13 -24.27 28.18
N GLY A 319 1.08 -23.99 27.44
CA GLY A 319 -0.28 -23.70 27.96
C GLY A 319 -0.41 -22.38 28.70
N ARG A 320 0.56 -21.46 28.56
CA ARG A 320 0.59 -20.16 29.23
C ARG A 320 0.02 -19.02 28.39
N ASN A 321 -0.31 -19.27 27.14
CA ASN A 321 -0.82 -18.27 26.21
C ASN A 321 -1.84 -18.90 25.25
N THR A 322 -2.75 -18.08 24.69
CA THR A 322 -3.73 -18.53 23.69
C THR A 322 -3.10 -18.48 22.29
N LEU A 323 -3.60 -19.33 21.38
CA LEU A 323 -3.17 -19.29 19.98
C LEU A 323 -3.53 -17.96 19.32
N THR A 324 -4.68 -17.38 19.66
CA THR A 324 -5.12 -16.05 19.17
C THR A 324 -4.08 -14.96 19.48
N ASN A 325 -3.53 -14.96 20.71
CA ASN A 325 -2.50 -13.97 21.08
C ASN A 325 -1.21 -14.16 20.28
N VAL A 326 -0.82 -15.40 20.02
CA VAL A 326 0.37 -15.71 19.19
C VAL A 326 0.14 -15.28 17.75
N GLU A 327 -1.02 -15.57 17.18
CA GLU A 327 -1.38 -15.16 15.82
C GLU A 327 -1.49 -13.63 15.69
N ALA A 328 -2.07 -12.94 16.70
CA ALA A 328 -2.12 -11.48 16.76
C ALA A 328 -0.72 -10.86 16.77
N LEU A 329 0.14 -11.35 17.65
CA LEU A 329 1.53 -10.89 17.77
C LEU A 329 2.30 -11.12 16.46
N ALA A 330 2.22 -12.34 15.91
CA ALA A 330 2.89 -12.68 14.65
C ALA A 330 2.38 -11.81 13.48
N GLY A 331 1.06 -11.59 13.41
CA GLY A 331 0.45 -10.71 12.39
C GLY A 331 0.93 -9.26 12.51
N MET A 332 0.92 -8.70 13.73
CA MET A 332 1.39 -7.33 13.97
C MET A 332 2.89 -7.17 13.66
N MET A 333 3.71 -8.16 14.05
CA MET A 333 5.14 -8.16 13.77
C MET A 333 5.43 -8.26 12.27
N PHE A 334 4.71 -9.13 11.55
CA PHE A 334 4.82 -9.24 10.11
C PHE A 334 4.44 -7.94 9.40
N LEU A 335 3.30 -7.35 9.75
CA LEU A 335 2.85 -6.07 9.17
C LEU A 335 3.84 -4.94 9.48
N GLY A 336 4.32 -4.85 10.72
CA GLY A 336 5.34 -3.88 11.12
C GLY A 336 6.67 -4.06 10.36
N TRP A 337 7.14 -5.30 10.25
CA TRP A 337 8.32 -5.64 9.47
C TRP A 337 8.15 -5.25 7.98
N PHE A 338 6.98 -5.52 7.42
CA PHE A 338 6.70 -5.22 6.03
C PHE A 338 6.70 -3.71 5.72
N ILE A 339 6.23 -2.89 6.68
CA ILE A 339 6.36 -1.43 6.60
C ILE A 339 7.84 -1.03 6.58
N ILE A 340 8.64 -1.55 7.53
CA ILE A 340 10.05 -1.21 7.66
C ILE A 340 10.80 -1.60 6.39
N PHE A 341 10.58 -2.82 5.89
CA PHE A 341 11.15 -3.30 4.63
C PHE A 341 10.81 -2.38 3.46
N SER A 342 9.54 -2.04 3.29
CA SER A 342 9.08 -1.17 2.19
C SER A 342 9.63 0.25 2.29
N ARG A 343 9.77 0.78 3.52
CA ARG A 343 10.39 2.11 3.75
C ARG A 343 11.87 2.12 3.43
N GLN A 344 12.59 1.04 3.71
CA GLN A 344 14.01 0.90 3.34
C GLN A 344 14.20 0.86 1.82
N ILE A 345 13.35 0.12 1.11
CA ILE A 345 13.37 0.11 -0.37
C ILE A 345 13.15 1.52 -0.92
N ALA A 346 12.20 2.25 -0.36
CA ALA A 346 11.91 3.62 -0.80
C ALA A 346 13.00 4.64 -0.40
N ALA A 347 13.78 4.37 0.67
CA ALA A 347 14.96 5.17 0.99
C ALA A 347 16.05 4.97 -0.07
N ILE A 348 16.30 3.73 -0.52
CA ILE A 348 17.22 3.42 -1.62
C ILE A 348 16.83 4.18 -2.90
N GLU A 349 15.53 4.23 -3.23
CA GLU A 349 15.01 5.01 -4.37
C GLU A 349 15.31 6.51 -4.21
N SER A 350 15.08 7.07 -3.02
CA SER A 350 15.31 8.50 -2.76
C SER A 350 16.79 8.86 -2.89
N ASP A 351 17.68 8.06 -2.31
CA ASP A 351 19.12 8.26 -2.36
C ASP A 351 19.64 8.18 -3.80
N ARG A 352 19.11 7.24 -4.59
CA ARG A 352 19.42 7.10 -6.01
C ARG A 352 19.03 8.34 -6.82
N VAL A 353 17.80 8.83 -6.62
CA VAL A 353 17.31 10.03 -7.32
C VAL A 353 18.14 11.26 -6.96
N GLN A 354 18.48 11.42 -5.68
CA GLN A 354 19.31 12.51 -5.22
C GLN A 354 20.71 12.47 -5.84
N THR A 355 21.34 11.29 -5.89
CA THR A 355 22.65 11.11 -6.53
C THR A 355 22.59 11.46 -8.03
N GLN A 356 21.55 11.06 -8.73
CA GLN A 356 21.39 11.40 -10.15
C GLN A 356 21.21 12.91 -10.38
N LEU A 357 20.49 13.61 -9.49
CA LEU A 357 20.34 15.07 -9.55
C LEU A 357 21.65 15.79 -9.33
N ILE A 358 22.45 15.37 -8.35
CA ILE A 358 23.78 15.94 -8.09
C ILE A 358 24.69 15.75 -9.29
N LEU A 359 24.75 14.54 -9.87
CA LEU A 359 25.55 14.25 -11.07
C LEU A 359 25.10 15.06 -12.29
N ALA A 360 23.81 15.31 -12.46
CA ALA A 360 23.28 16.14 -13.53
C ALA A 360 23.62 17.63 -13.36
N GLN A 361 23.70 18.10 -12.10
CA GLN A 361 24.12 19.47 -11.79
C GLN A 361 25.61 19.68 -11.99
N THR A 362 26.45 18.70 -11.64
CA THR A 362 27.90 18.75 -11.80
C THR A 362 28.36 18.73 -13.26
N LYS A 363 27.56 18.13 -14.16
CA LYS A 363 27.83 18.14 -15.62
C LYS A 363 27.43 19.44 -16.33
N ARG A 364 26.75 20.36 -15.66
CA ARG A 364 26.25 21.63 -16.25
C ARG A 364 27.24 22.81 -16.25
N PRO A 365 28.27 22.90 -15.36
CA PRO A 365 29.15 24.06 -15.34
C PRO A 365 30.04 24.20 -16.57
N GLU A 366 30.54 23.13 -17.13
CA GLU A 366 31.45 23.19 -18.30
C GLU A 366 30.81 23.87 -19.54
N SER A 367 29.48 23.70 -19.73
CA SER A 367 28.78 24.31 -20.88
C SER A 367 28.52 25.82 -20.72
N VAL A 368 28.55 26.36 -19.50
CA VAL A 368 28.34 27.80 -19.22
C VAL A 368 29.65 28.55 -19.21
N GLU A 369 30.71 27.95 -18.72
CA GLU A 369 32.06 28.49 -18.81
C GLU A 369 32.61 28.51 -20.24
N ASP A 370 32.40 27.41 -21.02
CA ASP A 370 32.71 27.35 -22.46
C ASP A 370 31.95 28.40 -23.28
N LEU A 371 30.69 28.70 -22.93
CA LEU A 371 29.92 29.75 -23.57
C LEU A 371 30.38 31.16 -23.18
N ALA A 372 30.87 31.33 -21.97
CA ALA A 372 31.47 32.60 -21.51
C ALA A 372 32.84 32.83 -22.17
N GLU A 373 33.67 31.80 -22.29
CA GLU A 373 35.00 31.87 -22.95
C GLU A 373 34.85 32.12 -24.47
N VAL A 374 33.86 31.51 -25.12
CA VAL A 374 33.55 31.77 -26.53
C VAL A 374 33.00 33.21 -26.74
N SER A 375 32.29 33.76 -25.76
CA SER A 375 31.81 35.15 -25.76
C SER A 375 32.93 36.15 -25.59
N GLU A 376 33.99 35.85 -24.84
CA GLU A 376 35.16 36.74 -24.66
C GLU A 376 36.15 36.64 -25.82
N THR A 377 36.23 35.51 -26.53
CA THR A 377 37.18 35.30 -27.63
C THR A 377 36.72 35.82 -29.00
N VAL A 378 35.43 36.26 -29.14
CA VAL A 378 34.89 36.85 -30.37
C VAL A 378 34.32 38.26 -30.10
N PRO A 379 35.18 39.30 -29.91
CA PRO A 379 34.69 40.65 -29.82
C PRO A 379 34.28 41.13 -31.22
N GLY A 380 33.00 41.21 -31.51
CA GLY A 380 32.52 41.84 -32.75
C GLY A 380 31.27 41.32 -33.41
N THR A 381 30.72 40.19 -32.96
CA THR A 381 29.52 39.60 -33.61
C THR A 381 28.18 39.89 -32.93
N VAL A 382 28.19 40.45 -31.72
CA VAL A 382 26.95 40.72 -30.96
C VAL A 382 26.26 42.03 -31.36
N SER A 383 26.94 42.93 -32.05
CA SER A 383 26.35 44.22 -32.44
C SER A 383 25.48 44.17 -33.73
N ARG A 384 25.39 43.06 -34.42
CA ARG A 384 24.57 42.95 -35.67
C ARG A 384 23.22 42.31 -35.49
N LEU A 385 22.93 41.70 -34.33
CA LEU A 385 21.62 41.03 -34.09
C LEU A 385 20.62 41.87 -33.29
N SER A 386 21.01 43.07 -32.81
CA SER A 386 20.12 43.96 -32.09
C SER A 386 19.49 45.09 -32.97
N SER A 387 19.72 45.09 -34.29
CA SER A 387 19.19 46.09 -35.23
C SER A 387 18.11 45.50 -36.17
N GLU A 388 17.69 44.26 -36.00
CA GLU A 388 16.64 43.62 -36.84
C GLU A 388 15.57 42.92 -35.97
N VAL A 389 15.13 43.49 -34.82
CA VAL A 389 13.86 43.12 -34.17
C VAL A 389 13.08 44.40 -33.86
#